data_1bf5c2d0cd74f0bf15babb238b839ca0
#
_entry.id   1bf5c2d0cd74f0bf15babb238b839ca0
#
_cell.length_a   1.000
_cell.length_b   1.000
_cell.length_c   1.000
_cell.angle_alpha   90.00
_cell.angle_beta   90.00
_cell.angle_gamma   90.00
#
_symmetry.space_group_name_H-M   'P 1'
#
loop_
_entity.id
_entity.type
_entity.pdbx_description
1 polymer ?
#
loop_
_entity_poly.entity_id
_entity_poly.type
_entity_poly.pdbx_seq_one_letter_code
_entity_poly.pdbx_strand_id
1 'polypeptide(L)'
;IEYSDFQCPACGSYYPILKKVSEDIEAQVRFAYRHFPLPQHKNAKLAATVAEAAGKQGKFWEMHDLIFQNQSDWSEEKNAAVIFAQYAQDLQLDLAKFQTDIASEEIKAKIENDYKSGVKAGVNSTPSFFLNGKKLDNPRNYDEFKNAIEQALGQSN
;
A
#
# COMPACT_ATOMS: atom_id res chain seq x y z
N ILE A 1 1.33 6.17 8.89
CA ILE A 1 1.06 6.30 7.44
C ILE A 1 2.28 5.78 6.69
N GLU A 2 2.06 4.93 5.71
CA GLU A 2 3.04 4.52 4.72
C GLU A 2 2.68 5.14 3.37
N TYR A 3 3.61 5.87 2.74
CA TYR A 3 3.55 6.19 1.33
C TYR A 3 4.35 5.16 0.56
N SER A 4 3.68 4.43 -0.32
CA SER A 4 4.23 3.22 -0.91
C SER A 4 3.84 3.04 -2.38
N ASP A 5 4.62 2.21 -3.06
CA ASP A 5 4.42 1.81 -4.45
C ASP A 5 4.45 0.29 -4.52
N PHE A 6 3.37 -0.32 -4.97
CA PHE A 6 3.26 -1.77 -5.06
C PHE A 6 4.33 -2.42 -5.94
N GLN A 7 4.85 -1.71 -6.95
CA GLN A 7 5.89 -2.24 -7.84
C GLN A 7 7.31 -1.98 -7.32
N CYS A 8 7.47 -1.12 -6.30
CA CYS A 8 8.79 -0.81 -5.76
C CYS A 8 9.37 -2.01 -5.00
N PRO A 9 10.57 -2.53 -5.37
CA PRO A 9 11.18 -3.68 -4.69
C PRO A 9 11.45 -3.41 -3.20
N ALA A 10 11.83 -2.18 -2.85
CA ALA A 10 12.03 -1.80 -1.45
C ALA A 10 10.72 -1.90 -0.66
N CYS A 11 9.58 -1.45 -1.23
CA CYS A 11 8.27 -1.60 -0.58
C CYS A 11 7.91 -3.06 -0.36
N GLY A 12 8.17 -3.93 -1.36
CA GLY A 12 8.00 -5.38 -1.22
C GLY A 12 8.85 -5.97 -0.09
N SER A 13 10.08 -5.47 0.09
CA SER A 13 10.95 -5.92 1.19
C SER A 13 10.46 -5.48 2.57
N TYR A 14 9.78 -4.33 2.66
CA TYR A 14 9.19 -3.85 3.92
C TYR A 14 7.86 -4.53 4.26
N TYR A 15 7.14 -5.04 3.27
CA TYR A 15 5.82 -5.65 3.45
C TYR A 15 5.75 -6.68 4.60
N PRO A 16 6.61 -7.73 4.67
CA PRO A 16 6.53 -8.70 5.77
C PRO A 16 6.82 -8.12 7.14
N ILE A 17 7.68 -7.09 7.21
CA ILE A 17 7.97 -6.38 8.47
C ILE A 17 6.74 -5.63 8.94
N LEU A 18 6.11 -4.86 8.05
CA LEU A 18 4.94 -4.05 8.36
C LEU A 18 3.71 -4.91 8.68
N LYS A 19 3.55 -6.03 7.98
CA LYS A 19 2.48 -6.98 8.28
C LYS A 19 2.60 -7.49 9.72
N LYS A 20 3.78 -7.93 10.12
CA LYS A 20 4.02 -8.35 11.49
C LYS A 20 3.79 -7.22 12.50
N VAL A 21 4.29 -6.02 12.22
CA VAL A 21 4.07 -4.84 13.08
C VAL A 21 2.57 -4.56 13.23
N SER A 22 1.81 -4.57 12.14
CA SER A 22 0.37 -4.30 12.19
C SER A 22 -0.41 -5.34 12.98
N GLU A 23 -0.06 -6.62 12.85
CA GLU A 23 -0.69 -7.73 13.58
C GLU A 23 -0.43 -7.64 15.10
N ASP A 24 0.81 -7.33 15.50
CA ASP A 24 1.22 -7.32 16.91
C ASP A 24 0.71 -6.09 17.70
N ILE A 25 0.43 -4.97 17.02
CA ILE A 25 0.08 -3.69 17.65
C ILE A 25 -1.22 -3.07 17.14
N GLU A 26 -2.07 -3.84 16.46
CA GLU A 26 -3.34 -3.40 15.86
C GLU A 26 -4.21 -2.58 16.81
N ALA A 27 -4.30 -2.99 18.07
CA ALA A 27 -5.11 -2.30 19.08
C ALA A 27 -4.58 -0.90 19.46
N GLN A 28 -3.33 -0.57 19.14
CA GLN A 28 -2.65 0.64 19.59
C GLN A 28 -2.37 1.64 18.47
N VAL A 29 -2.40 1.18 17.21
CA VAL A 29 -1.97 1.97 16.05
C VAL A 29 -2.99 1.88 14.91
N ARG A 30 -3.34 3.03 14.35
CA ARG A 30 -4.06 3.09 13.08
C ARG A 30 -3.04 3.10 11.95
N PHE A 31 -2.95 2.00 11.20
CA PHE A 31 -2.16 1.93 9.98
C PHE A 31 -2.92 2.50 8.79
N ALA A 32 -2.25 3.27 7.95
CA ALA A 32 -2.83 3.83 6.73
C ALA A 32 -1.82 3.73 5.59
N TYR A 33 -2.25 3.08 4.50
CA TYR A 33 -1.53 2.99 3.25
C TYR A 33 -1.93 4.15 2.33
N ARG A 34 -0.94 4.80 1.71
CA ARG A 34 -1.14 5.85 0.72
C ARG A 34 -0.36 5.55 -0.54
N HIS A 35 -1.05 5.63 -1.66
CA HIS A 35 -0.45 5.36 -2.96
C HIS A 35 0.55 6.43 -3.36
N PHE A 36 1.75 5.99 -3.71
CA PHE A 36 2.79 6.87 -4.26
C PHE A 36 3.47 6.19 -5.46
N PRO A 37 2.70 5.90 -6.55
CA PRO A 37 3.23 5.19 -7.71
C PRO A 37 4.31 6.02 -8.40
N LEU A 38 5.51 5.46 -8.51
CA LEU A 38 6.67 6.13 -9.12
C LEU A 38 6.57 6.07 -10.66
N PRO A 39 6.98 7.13 -11.37
CA PRO A 39 6.82 7.20 -12.84
C PRO A 39 7.54 6.10 -13.62
N GLN A 40 8.64 5.57 -13.10
CA GLN A 40 9.41 4.49 -13.72
C GLN A 40 8.76 3.11 -13.57
N HIS A 41 7.78 2.96 -12.70
CA HIS A 41 7.10 1.70 -12.43
C HIS A 41 5.81 1.59 -13.25
N LYS A 42 5.91 0.91 -14.40
CA LYS A 42 4.84 0.87 -15.42
C LYS A 42 3.50 0.28 -14.94
N ASN A 43 3.54 -0.67 -13.98
CA ASN A 43 2.37 -1.35 -13.44
C ASN A 43 1.90 -0.78 -12.09
N ALA A 44 2.63 0.16 -11.50
CA ALA A 44 2.34 0.69 -10.15
C ALA A 44 0.95 1.33 -10.04
N LYS A 45 0.55 2.13 -11.03
CA LYS A 45 -0.78 2.75 -11.05
C LYS A 45 -1.89 1.71 -11.20
N LEU A 46 -1.68 0.69 -12.03
CA LEU A 46 -2.64 -0.40 -12.19
C LEU A 46 -2.81 -1.17 -10.88
N ALA A 47 -1.71 -1.53 -10.20
CA ALA A 47 -1.74 -2.21 -8.92
C ALA A 47 -2.48 -1.38 -7.85
N ALA A 48 -2.21 -0.07 -7.78
CA ALA A 48 -2.94 0.84 -6.89
C ALA A 48 -4.45 0.86 -7.18
N THR A 49 -4.82 0.93 -8.47
CA THR A 49 -6.22 0.93 -8.92
C THR A 49 -6.93 -0.37 -8.53
N VAL A 50 -6.27 -1.50 -8.72
CA VAL A 50 -6.78 -2.83 -8.38
C VAL A 50 -7.02 -2.97 -6.88
N ALA A 51 -6.07 -2.50 -6.04
CA ALA A 51 -6.23 -2.52 -4.59
C ALA A 51 -7.43 -1.67 -4.12
N GLU A 52 -7.60 -0.47 -4.68
CA GLU A 52 -8.74 0.40 -4.36
C GLU A 52 -10.07 -0.18 -4.86
N ALA A 53 -10.10 -0.82 -6.05
CA ALA A 53 -11.30 -1.48 -6.55
C ALA A 53 -11.73 -2.65 -5.66
N ALA A 54 -10.76 -3.44 -5.15
CA ALA A 54 -11.03 -4.45 -4.14
C ALA A 54 -11.52 -3.82 -2.83
N GLY A 55 -10.96 -2.67 -2.46
CA GLY A 55 -11.36 -1.88 -1.30
C GLY A 55 -12.81 -1.42 -1.34
N LYS A 56 -13.37 -1.11 -2.54
CA LYS A 56 -14.79 -0.82 -2.75
C LYS A 56 -15.72 -2.01 -2.41
N GLN A 57 -15.15 -3.19 -2.27
CA GLN A 57 -15.83 -4.42 -1.86
C GLN A 57 -15.33 -4.94 -0.49
N GLY A 58 -14.64 -4.08 0.29
CA GLY A 58 -14.15 -4.41 1.62
C GLY A 58 -12.92 -5.32 1.65
N LYS A 59 -12.20 -5.46 0.51
CA LYS A 59 -11.07 -6.38 0.32
C LYS A 59 -9.74 -5.69 -0.01
N PHE A 60 -9.55 -4.43 0.47
CA PHE A 60 -8.31 -3.69 0.21
C PHE A 60 -7.08 -4.43 0.74
N TRP A 61 -7.10 -4.84 2.00
CA TRP A 61 -5.93 -5.44 2.64
C TRP A 61 -5.61 -6.82 2.11
N GLU A 62 -6.62 -7.62 1.79
CA GLU A 62 -6.42 -8.93 1.16
C GLU A 62 -5.81 -8.79 -0.24
N MET A 63 -6.26 -7.83 -1.03
CA MET A 63 -5.69 -7.53 -2.34
C MET A 63 -4.28 -6.95 -2.22
N HIS A 64 -4.05 -6.03 -1.28
CA HIS A 64 -2.75 -5.47 -0.93
C HIS A 64 -1.73 -6.58 -0.63
N ASP A 65 -2.13 -7.54 0.20
CA ASP A 65 -1.28 -8.66 0.57
C ASP A 65 -0.94 -9.54 -0.63
N LEU A 66 -1.93 -9.89 -1.47
CA LEU A 66 -1.69 -10.67 -2.69
C LEU A 66 -0.74 -9.97 -3.66
N ILE A 67 -0.92 -8.65 -3.85
CA ILE A 67 -0.07 -7.85 -4.73
C ILE A 67 1.39 -7.87 -4.25
N PHE A 68 1.65 -7.65 -2.96
CA PHE A 68 3.03 -7.67 -2.46
C PHE A 68 3.62 -9.09 -2.38
N GLN A 69 2.87 -10.09 -1.95
CA GLN A 69 3.34 -11.47 -1.84
C GLN A 69 3.81 -12.04 -3.18
N ASN A 70 3.17 -11.61 -4.26
CA ASN A 70 3.46 -12.09 -5.61
C ASN A 70 4.08 -10.99 -6.49
N GLN A 71 4.80 -10.02 -5.90
CA GLN A 71 5.34 -8.87 -6.62
C GLN A 71 6.21 -9.28 -7.82
N SER A 72 7.00 -10.35 -7.71
CA SER A 72 7.84 -10.87 -8.78
C SER A 72 7.06 -11.34 -10.00
N ASP A 73 5.83 -11.79 -9.82
CA ASP A 73 5.05 -12.45 -10.86
C ASP A 73 4.39 -11.45 -11.82
N TRP A 74 4.17 -10.22 -11.37
CA TRP A 74 3.46 -9.21 -12.14
C TRP A 74 4.26 -7.93 -12.42
N SER A 75 5.29 -7.64 -11.60
CA SER A 75 5.95 -6.33 -11.63
C SER A 75 6.53 -5.99 -13.01
N GLU A 76 7.13 -6.95 -13.70
CA GLU A 76 7.71 -6.76 -15.03
C GLU A 76 6.82 -7.27 -16.18
N GLU A 77 5.63 -7.81 -15.87
CA GLU A 77 4.74 -8.37 -16.86
C GLU A 77 4.08 -7.27 -17.73
N LYS A 78 4.00 -7.54 -19.03
CA LYS A 78 3.31 -6.62 -19.98
C LYS A 78 1.80 -6.62 -19.78
N ASN A 79 1.25 -7.71 -19.27
CA ASN A 79 -0.19 -7.90 -19.09
C ASN A 79 -0.50 -8.27 -17.63
N ALA A 80 0.01 -7.50 -16.68
CA ALA A 80 -0.25 -7.65 -15.25
C ALA A 80 -1.76 -7.64 -14.92
N ALA A 81 -2.59 -7.02 -15.76
CA ALA A 81 -4.04 -6.99 -15.58
C ALA A 81 -4.68 -8.39 -15.50
N VAL A 82 -4.14 -9.37 -16.24
CA VAL A 82 -4.64 -10.76 -16.19
C VAL A 82 -4.37 -11.40 -14.83
N ILE A 83 -3.19 -11.14 -14.27
CA ILE A 83 -2.81 -11.65 -12.93
C ILE A 83 -3.71 -11.01 -11.87
N PHE A 84 -3.93 -9.71 -11.93
CA PHE A 84 -4.80 -9.02 -10.99
C PHE A 84 -6.28 -9.43 -11.11
N ALA A 85 -6.74 -9.77 -12.32
CA ALA A 85 -8.07 -10.34 -12.51
C ALA A 85 -8.20 -11.71 -11.83
N GLN A 86 -7.14 -12.53 -11.84
CA GLN A 86 -7.13 -13.79 -11.09
C GLN A 86 -7.21 -13.54 -9.58
N TYR A 87 -6.46 -12.57 -9.03
CA TYR A 87 -6.56 -12.21 -7.61
C TYR A 87 -7.98 -11.76 -7.22
N ALA A 88 -8.66 -11.03 -8.10
CA ALA A 88 -10.06 -10.64 -7.86
C ALA A 88 -11.00 -11.85 -7.79
N GLN A 89 -10.76 -12.88 -8.62
CA GLN A 89 -11.50 -14.15 -8.57
C GLN A 89 -11.20 -14.93 -7.28
N ASP A 90 -9.93 -15.04 -6.90
CA ASP A 90 -9.47 -15.74 -5.70
C ASP A 90 -10.06 -15.10 -4.42
N LEU A 91 -10.21 -13.78 -4.41
CA LEU A 91 -10.88 -13.02 -3.35
C LEU A 91 -12.41 -13.03 -3.42
N GLN A 92 -12.99 -13.73 -4.41
CA GLN A 92 -14.43 -13.86 -4.63
C GLN A 92 -15.14 -12.50 -4.80
N LEU A 93 -14.49 -11.55 -5.47
CA LEU A 93 -15.07 -10.25 -5.75
C LEU A 93 -16.17 -10.34 -6.83
N ASP A 94 -17.15 -9.44 -6.77
CA ASP A 94 -18.02 -9.18 -7.91
C ASP A 94 -17.17 -8.60 -9.06
N LEU A 95 -16.93 -9.42 -10.08
CA LEU A 95 -16.02 -9.06 -11.19
C LEU A 95 -16.59 -7.94 -12.06
N ALA A 96 -17.92 -7.85 -12.22
CA ALA A 96 -18.55 -6.79 -13.01
C ALA A 96 -18.38 -5.43 -12.29
N LYS A 97 -18.62 -5.41 -10.98
CA LYS A 97 -18.37 -4.25 -10.14
C LYS A 97 -16.88 -3.88 -10.11
N PHE A 98 -16.00 -4.86 -9.96
CA PHE A 98 -14.55 -4.66 -9.96
C PHE A 98 -14.06 -3.99 -11.24
N GLN A 99 -14.50 -4.45 -12.41
CA GLN A 99 -14.16 -3.84 -13.70
C GLN A 99 -14.67 -2.39 -13.82
N THR A 100 -15.89 -2.13 -13.33
CA THR A 100 -16.46 -0.78 -13.29
C THR A 100 -15.65 0.14 -12.38
N ASP A 101 -15.29 -0.34 -11.20
CA ASP A 101 -14.53 0.43 -10.20
C ASP A 101 -13.10 0.74 -10.69
N ILE A 102 -12.43 -0.19 -11.38
CA ILE A 102 -11.10 0.04 -12.00
C ILE A 102 -11.15 1.24 -12.98
N ALA A 103 -12.23 1.40 -13.71
CA ALA A 103 -12.39 2.50 -14.67
C ALA A 103 -12.85 3.81 -14.02
N SER A 104 -13.17 3.82 -12.72
CA SER A 104 -13.81 4.96 -12.06
C SER A 104 -12.87 6.16 -11.88
N GLU A 105 -13.39 7.37 -12.09
CA GLU A 105 -12.67 8.61 -11.80
C GLU A 105 -12.44 8.80 -10.29
N GLU A 106 -13.29 8.23 -9.44
CA GLU A 106 -13.13 8.29 -7.99
C GLU A 106 -11.81 7.62 -7.53
N ILE A 107 -11.53 6.41 -8.03
CA ILE A 107 -10.29 5.69 -7.71
C ILE A 107 -9.07 6.43 -8.28
N LYS A 108 -9.14 6.94 -9.50
CA LYS A 108 -8.06 7.75 -10.08
C LYS A 108 -7.77 8.98 -9.22
N ALA A 109 -8.82 9.69 -8.83
CA ALA A 109 -8.70 10.87 -7.95
C ALA A 109 -8.12 10.51 -6.57
N LYS A 110 -8.52 9.37 -5.99
CA LYS A 110 -7.98 8.88 -4.71
C LYS A 110 -6.46 8.67 -4.80
N ILE A 111 -6.00 7.94 -5.83
CA ILE A 111 -4.57 7.66 -6.02
C ILE A 111 -3.78 8.96 -6.26
N GLU A 112 -4.33 9.87 -7.07
CA GLU A 112 -3.71 11.16 -7.34
C GLU A 112 -3.64 12.05 -6.10
N ASN A 113 -4.68 12.05 -5.26
CA ASN A 113 -4.71 12.80 -4.01
C ASN A 113 -3.70 12.26 -3.00
N ASP A 114 -3.55 10.93 -2.92
CA ASP A 114 -2.52 10.31 -2.09
C ASP A 114 -1.12 10.73 -2.56
N TYR A 115 -0.84 10.64 -3.86
CA TYR A 115 0.42 11.07 -4.45
C TYR A 115 0.71 12.54 -4.15
N LYS A 116 -0.25 13.43 -4.42
CA LYS A 116 -0.11 14.88 -4.13
C LYS A 116 0.13 15.15 -2.64
N SER A 117 -0.54 14.40 -1.76
CA SER A 117 -0.33 14.53 -0.32
C SER A 117 1.08 14.12 0.09
N GLY A 118 1.63 13.07 -0.53
CA GLY A 118 3.01 12.65 -0.32
C GLY A 118 4.01 13.70 -0.79
N VAL A 119 3.83 14.23 -1.99
CA VAL A 119 4.69 15.34 -2.50
C VAL A 119 4.67 16.52 -1.54
N LYS A 120 3.48 16.92 -1.06
CA LYS A 120 3.33 18.01 -0.08
C LYS A 120 4.02 17.69 1.26
N ALA A 121 4.04 16.44 1.66
CA ALA A 121 4.73 15.96 2.87
C ALA A 121 6.25 15.75 2.69
N GLY A 122 6.80 16.04 1.50
CA GLY A 122 8.23 15.89 1.22
C GLY A 122 8.65 14.44 0.93
N VAL A 123 7.71 13.59 0.51
CA VAL A 123 8.02 12.24 0.03
C VAL A 123 8.69 12.34 -1.34
N ASN A 124 9.88 11.75 -1.46
CA ASN A 124 10.69 11.72 -2.69
C ASN A 124 11.16 10.31 -3.05
N SER A 125 10.86 9.33 -2.22
CA SER A 125 11.16 7.92 -2.42
C SER A 125 10.14 7.04 -1.70
N THR A 126 10.04 5.76 -2.10
CA THR A 126 9.18 4.77 -1.45
C THR A 126 10.00 3.58 -0.95
N PRO A 127 9.61 2.99 0.18
CA PRO A 127 8.57 3.48 1.08
C PRO A 127 9.01 4.73 1.87
N SER A 128 8.06 5.54 2.31
CA SER A 128 8.28 6.62 3.29
C SER A 128 7.24 6.50 4.40
N PHE A 129 7.70 6.56 5.64
CA PHE A 129 6.87 6.33 6.82
C PHE A 129 6.67 7.59 7.63
N PHE A 130 5.46 7.76 8.17
CA PHE A 130 5.11 8.86 9.07
C PHE A 130 4.36 8.30 10.28
N LEU A 131 4.79 8.69 11.47
CA LEU A 131 4.15 8.37 12.74
C LEU A 131 3.67 9.66 13.40
N ASN A 132 2.36 9.76 13.67
CA ASN A 132 1.73 10.97 14.22
C ASN A 132 2.13 12.26 13.47
N GLY A 133 2.23 12.18 12.14
CA GLY A 133 2.58 13.30 11.26
C GLY A 133 4.08 13.62 11.16
N LYS A 134 4.93 12.92 11.89
CA LYS A 134 6.40 13.07 11.81
C LYS A 134 6.98 11.99 10.90
N LYS A 135 7.82 12.39 9.96
CA LYS A 135 8.53 11.43 9.10
C LYS A 135 9.51 10.61 9.93
N LEU A 136 9.48 9.29 9.75
CA LEU A 136 10.45 8.37 10.35
C LEU A 136 11.69 8.29 9.46
N ASP A 137 12.84 8.04 10.07
CA ASP A 137 14.09 7.73 9.37
C ASP A 137 14.13 6.24 9.03
N ASN A 138 13.25 5.84 8.14
CA ASN A 138 13.01 4.50 7.60
C ASN A 138 13.54 3.34 8.48
N PRO A 139 12.79 2.91 9.51
CA PRO A 139 13.18 1.80 10.35
C PRO A 139 13.44 0.55 9.51
N ARG A 140 14.53 -0.19 9.78
CA ARG A 140 15.03 -1.25 8.90
C ARG A 140 14.48 -2.63 9.22
N ASN A 141 13.89 -2.79 10.40
CA ASN A 141 13.39 -4.07 10.91
C ASN A 141 12.22 -3.86 11.87
N TYR A 142 11.62 -4.97 12.27
CA TYR A 142 10.49 -4.99 13.20
C TYR A 142 10.77 -4.22 14.51
N ASP A 143 11.93 -4.45 15.13
CA ASP A 143 12.25 -3.87 16.43
C ASP A 143 12.39 -2.35 16.37
N GLU A 144 12.97 -1.83 15.30
CA GLU A 144 13.07 -0.38 15.07
C GLU A 144 11.69 0.27 14.89
N PHE A 145 10.77 -0.36 14.14
CA PHE A 145 9.38 0.10 14.05
C PHE A 145 8.67 0.06 15.40
N LYS A 146 8.78 -1.06 16.11
CA LYS A 146 8.17 -1.25 17.43
C LYS A 146 8.67 -0.19 18.41
N ASN A 147 9.98 0.01 18.50
CA ASN A 147 10.58 1.02 19.38
C ASN A 147 10.09 2.44 19.05
N ALA A 148 10.01 2.81 17.77
CA ALA A 148 9.51 4.12 17.37
C ALA A 148 8.04 4.32 17.80
N ILE A 149 7.22 3.29 17.67
CA ILE A 149 5.81 3.33 18.05
C ILE A 149 5.65 3.39 19.58
N GLU A 150 6.37 2.55 20.35
CA GLU A 150 6.35 2.57 21.82
C GLU A 150 6.79 3.93 22.37
N GLN A 151 7.83 4.54 21.80
CA GLN A 151 8.25 5.89 22.18
C GLN A 151 7.16 6.94 21.91
N ALA A 152 6.45 6.83 20.78
CA ALA A 152 5.37 7.75 20.46
C ALA A 152 4.15 7.58 21.38
N LEU A 153 3.85 6.35 21.81
CA LEU A 153 2.78 6.04 22.78
C LEU A 153 3.14 6.57 24.18
N GLY A 154 4.40 6.40 24.61
CA GLY A 154 4.87 6.92 25.91
C GLY A 154 4.93 8.44 26.00
N GLN A 155 4.96 9.15 24.89
CA GLN A 155 4.93 10.63 24.84
C GLN A 155 3.50 11.21 24.80
N SER A 156 2.48 10.35 24.71
CA SER A 156 1.06 10.75 24.60
C SER A 156 0.33 10.76 25.97
N ASN A 157 1.04 10.57 27.10
CA ASN A 157 0.51 10.61 28.46
C ASN A 157 0.83 11.94 29.16
#